data_810fb9f57715b9df6e91a8c35e1c39c6
#
_entry.id   810fb9f57715b9df6e91a8c35e1c39c6
#
_cell.length_a   1.000
_cell.length_b   1.000
_cell.length_c   1.000
_cell.angle_alpha   90.00
_cell.angle_beta   90.00
_cell.angle_gamma   90.00
#
_symmetry.space_group_name_H-M   'P 1'
#
loop_
_entity.id
_entity.type
_entity.pdbx_description
1 polymer ?
#
loop_
_entity_poly.entity_id
_entity_poly.type
_entity_poly.pdbx_seq_one_letter_code
_entity_poly.pdbx_strand_id
1 'polypeptide(L)'
;MRVENLHEGQIIKNYKELCDILEIKARNGKGRILNHKEFDRHFSYDKDGHKYIITSIYKVPKDRIDNRSNGNNSIFSDDIEHLILNMLSESKDDTVTIARGQLYKALSMCNENYLLGRSNINKLSEIIEIPQSSIYDFYDYNSSKLKNTIERNLKRLRNKALITWKNTTTVAVTEVEIEYNELGEPIFDKKTKSIRYKTKTVHRLADKFEEKLILKYEKEVLEEMDVDTIQKVFLIGKWKYFKKQVENKLRENNTNIDYYYDTYTITFNNEDVKLHLEKLDRNDIQDIKNNINHNMVESIKKSTMRRHDKAIKECGLEQNIYKQEKFFEQEKIDYVIEQEQLTMTLISNKAPSLKNKLINRYDLNKDITI
;
A
#
# COMPACT_ATOMS: atom_id res chain seq x y z
N MET A 1 8.40 -24.10 34.62
CA MET A 1 9.88 -24.04 34.69
C MET A 1 10.25 -23.90 36.17
N ARG A 2 10.98 -24.84 36.72
CA ARG A 2 11.41 -24.85 38.10
C ARG A 2 12.84 -24.35 38.23
N VAL A 3 12.97 -23.07 38.51
CA VAL A 3 14.28 -22.41 38.64
C VAL A 3 14.96 -22.77 39.97
N GLU A 4 14.18 -23.23 40.95
CA GLU A 4 14.64 -23.66 42.27
C GLU A 4 15.61 -24.84 42.20
N ASN A 5 15.62 -25.60 41.11
CA ASN A 5 16.54 -26.72 40.86
C ASN A 5 17.94 -26.25 40.38
N LEU A 6 18.11 -24.93 40.15
CA LEU A 6 19.40 -24.35 39.75
C LEU A 6 20.13 -23.71 40.95
N HIS A 7 21.44 -23.69 40.91
CA HIS A 7 22.26 -22.89 41.81
C HIS A 7 23.42 -22.20 41.06
N GLU A 8 23.85 -21.08 41.60
CA GLU A 8 24.94 -20.30 41.04
C GLU A 8 26.23 -21.11 41.04
N GLY A 9 27.00 -21.00 39.96
CA GLY A 9 28.21 -21.83 39.74
C GLY A 9 27.93 -23.22 39.16
N GLN A 10 26.70 -23.64 39.00
CA GLN A 10 26.35 -24.95 38.45
C GLN A 10 26.77 -25.06 36.98
N ILE A 11 27.45 -26.14 36.64
CA ILE A 11 27.86 -26.47 35.26
C ILE A 11 26.95 -27.55 34.73
N ILE A 12 26.24 -27.26 33.68
CA ILE A 12 25.25 -28.13 33.01
C ILE A 12 25.81 -28.49 31.62
N LYS A 13 25.86 -29.78 31.31
CA LYS A 13 26.55 -30.34 30.16
C LYS A 13 26.02 -29.88 28.81
N ASN A 14 24.69 -29.71 28.69
CA ASN A 14 24.07 -29.34 27.42
C ASN A 14 22.64 -28.80 27.62
N TYR A 15 22.04 -28.31 26.53
CA TYR A 15 20.69 -27.75 26.49
C TYR A 15 19.59 -28.73 26.97
N LYS A 16 19.70 -30.02 26.63
CA LYS A 16 18.72 -31.03 27.00
C LYS A 16 18.68 -31.22 28.52
N GLU A 17 19.85 -31.38 29.09
CA GLU A 17 19.99 -31.53 30.57
C GLU A 17 19.54 -30.27 31.30
N LEU A 18 19.82 -29.06 30.76
CA LEU A 18 19.25 -27.83 31.34
C LEU A 18 17.71 -27.81 31.29
N CYS A 19 17.10 -28.27 30.20
CA CYS A 19 15.65 -28.39 30.11
C CYS A 19 15.10 -29.42 31.09
N ASP A 20 15.79 -30.54 31.26
CA ASP A 20 15.37 -31.61 32.20
C ASP A 20 15.45 -31.13 33.68
N ILE A 21 16.50 -30.41 34.07
CA ILE A 21 16.62 -29.78 35.39
C ILE A 21 15.49 -28.78 35.66
N LEU A 22 15.17 -27.97 34.63
CA LEU A 22 14.12 -26.96 34.71
C LEU A 22 12.69 -27.54 34.55
N GLU A 23 12.57 -28.85 34.36
CA GLU A 23 11.30 -29.56 34.09
C GLU A 23 10.50 -28.94 32.92
N ILE A 24 11.18 -28.65 31.84
CA ILE A 24 10.56 -28.13 30.61
C ILE A 24 10.88 -29.02 29.43
N LYS A 25 10.01 -28.98 28.42
CA LYS A 25 10.25 -29.72 27.17
C LYS A 25 11.40 -29.11 26.37
N ALA A 26 12.43 -29.90 26.07
CA ALA A 26 13.46 -29.51 25.11
C ALA A 26 12.84 -29.34 23.71
N ARG A 27 13.06 -28.18 23.07
CA ARG A 27 12.52 -27.81 21.75
C ARG A 27 13.65 -27.59 20.77
N ASN A 28 13.38 -27.74 19.46
CA ASN A 28 14.32 -27.48 18.39
C ASN A 28 13.96 -26.19 17.63
N GLY A 29 14.90 -25.67 16.83
CA GLY A 29 14.68 -24.52 15.96
C GLY A 29 14.17 -23.28 16.70
N LYS A 30 13.09 -22.68 16.20
CA LYS A 30 12.45 -21.49 16.81
C LYS A 30 12.00 -21.71 18.27
N GLY A 31 11.58 -22.94 18.60
CA GLY A 31 11.18 -23.28 19.96
C GLY A 31 12.34 -23.24 20.97
N ARG A 32 13.54 -23.62 20.54
CA ARG A 32 14.76 -23.50 21.37
C ARG A 32 15.09 -22.04 21.67
N ILE A 33 14.96 -21.15 20.65
CA ILE A 33 15.19 -19.71 20.84
C ILE A 33 14.20 -19.14 21.89
N LEU A 34 12.94 -19.59 21.87
CA LEU A 34 11.95 -19.15 22.87
C LEU A 34 12.32 -19.65 24.28
N ASN A 35 12.81 -20.88 24.43
CA ASN A 35 13.28 -21.37 25.74
C ASN A 35 14.47 -20.52 26.23
N HIS A 36 15.45 -20.19 25.38
CA HIS A 36 16.57 -19.32 25.77
C HIS A 36 16.09 -17.93 26.22
N LYS A 37 15.17 -17.31 25.50
CA LYS A 37 14.56 -16.03 25.94
C LYS A 37 13.86 -16.13 27.28
N GLU A 38 13.26 -17.27 27.59
CA GLU A 38 12.65 -17.50 28.90
C GLU A 38 13.72 -17.72 29.97
N PHE A 39 14.84 -18.41 29.66
CA PHE A 39 15.99 -18.55 30.57
C PHE A 39 16.56 -17.19 30.95
N ASP A 40 16.84 -16.32 29.96
CA ASP A 40 17.41 -14.98 30.16
C ASP A 40 16.57 -14.07 31.08
N ARG A 41 15.28 -14.43 31.30
CA ARG A 41 14.40 -13.75 32.25
C ARG A 41 14.59 -14.19 33.69
N HIS A 42 14.97 -15.44 33.90
CA HIS A 42 14.99 -16.06 35.22
C HIS A 42 16.41 -16.19 35.78
N PHE A 43 17.41 -16.33 34.92
CA PHE A 43 18.81 -16.47 35.33
C PHE A 43 19.74 -16.02 34.22
N SER A 44 20.99 -15.71 34.57
CA SER A 44 22.08 -15.51 33.61
C SER A 44 23.01 -16.73 33.59
N TYR A 45 23.61 -16.97 32.43
CA TYR A 45 24.49 -18.07 32.21
C TYR A 45 25.56 -17.73 31.16
N ASP A 46 26.74 -18.31 31.31
CA ASP A 46 27.77 -18.30 30.28
C ASP A 46 27.78 -19.62 29.52
N LYS A 47 28.26 -19.59 28.27
CA LYS A 47 28.42 -20.79 27.44
C LYS A 47 29.86 -21.11 27.21
N ASP A 48 30.24 -22.34 27.53
CA ASP A 48 31.51 -22.95 27.13
C ASP A 48 31.20 -24.13 26.21
N GLY A 49 31.25 -23.89 24.89
CA GLY A 49 30.82 -24.85 23.89
C GLY A 49 29.34 -25.23 24.05
N HIS A 50 29.07 -26.47 24.44
CA HIS A 50 27.70 -26.95 24.70
C HIS A 50 27.25 -26.81 26.15
N LYS A 51 28.19 -26.48 27.07
CA LYS A 51 27.93 -26.37 28.51
C LYS A 51 27.30 -25.03 28.84
N TYR A 52 26.52 -25.01 29.91
CA TYR A 52 25.91 -23.82 30.53
C TYR A 52 26.44 -23.68 31.93
N ILE A 53 27.01 -22.53 32.25
CA ILE A 53 27.52 -22.18 33.58
C ILE A 53 26.56 -21.13 34.14
N ILE A 54 25.82 -21.48 35.18
CA ILE A 54 24.84 -20.56 35.79
C ILE A 54 25.58 -19.47 36.56
N THR A 55 25.46 -18.22 36.15
CA THR A 55 26.17 -17.09 36.75
C THR A 55 25.36 -16.35 37.80
N SER A 56 24.07 -16.21 37.61
CA SER A 56 23.18 -15.69 38.67
C SER A 56 21.72 -16.10 38.47
N ILE A 57 20.97 -16.20 39.56
CA ILE A 57 19.55 -16.53 39.56
C ILE A 57 18.76 -15.32 40.08
N TYR A 58 17.77 -14.87 39.30
CA TYR A 58 16.99 -13.69 39.67
C TYR A 58 15.87 -14.05 40.65
N LYS A 59 15.79 -13.34 41.78
CA LYS A 59 14.71 -13.49 42.76
C LYS A 59 13.34 -13.18 42.18
N VAL A 60 13.29 -12.21 41.23
CA VAL A 60 12.09 -11.84 40.50
C VAL A 60 12.46 -11.94 38.99
N PRO A 61 11.68 -12.70 38.23
CA PRO A 61 11.91 -12.78 36.80
C PRO A 61 11.87 -11.40 36.12
N LYS A 62 12.77 -11.13 35.20
CA LYS A 62 12.71 -9.91 34.37
C LYS A 62 11.40 -9.88 33.59
N ASP A 63 10.84 -8.70 33.42
CA ASP A 63 9.63 -8.51 32.63
C ASP A 63 9.81 -9.09 31.23
N ARG A 64 8.72 -9.65 30.69
CA ARG A 64 8.71 -10.04 29.28
C ARG A 64 8.84 -8.81 28.43
N ILE A 65 9.93 -8.70 27.70
CA ILE A 65 10.02 -7.75 26.61
C ILE A 65 9.08 -8.25 25.51
N ASP A 66 7.83 -7.80 25.55
CA ASP A 66 6.88 -8.07 24.46
C ASP A 66 7.22 -7.16 23.28
N ASN A 67 8.16 -7.61 22.45
CA ASN A 67 8.47 -6.94 21.20
C ASN A 67 7.29 -6.96 20.21
N ARG A 68 6.15 -7.57 20.54
CA ARG A 68 4.93 -7.49 19.75
C ARG A 68 4.22 -6.15 19.94
N SER A 69 4.38 -5.47 21.06
CA SER A 69 3.93 -4.09 21.26
C SER A 69 4.77 -3.08 20.45
N ASN A 70 6.05 -3.39 20.24
CA ASN A 70 6.92 -2.70 19.27
C ASN A 70 6.78 -3.26 17.85
N GLY A 71 5.73 -4.06 17.60
CA GLY A 71 5.47 -4.65 16.31
C GLY A 71 5.40 -3.58 15.23
N ASN A 72 6.32 -3.64 14.27
CA ASN A 72 6.29 -2.99 12.93
C ASN A 72 5.42 -1.72 12.79
N ASN A 73 5.33 -0.89 13.82
CA ASN A 73 4.79 0.44 13.71
C ASN A 73 5.77 1.17 12.78
N SER A 74 5.35 1.42 11.54
CA SER A 74 6.14 2.32 10.72
C SER A 74 6.25 3.63 11.52
N ILE A 75 7.44 4.20 11.55
CA ILE A 75 7.78 5.42 12.31
C ILE A 75 6.77 6.56 12.08
N PHE A 76 6.02 6.50 10.98
CA PHE A 76 5.02 7.50 10.56
C PHE A 76 3.56 7.00 10.63
N SER A 77 3.27 5.88 11.30
CA SER A 77 1.88 5.39 11.40
C SER A 77 0.97 6.35 12.13
N ASP A 78 1.43 6.95 13.21
CA ASP A 78 0.63 7.90 13.98
C ASP A 78 0.38 9.20 13.19
N ASP A 79 1.33 9.61 12.36
CA ASP A 79 1.19 10.73 11.45
C ASP A 79 0.14 10.46 10.36
N ILE A 80 0.15 9.25 9.76
CA ILE A 80 -0.86 8.85 8.78
C ILE A 80 -2.25 8.78 9.40
N GLU A 81 -2.39 8.19 10.59
CA GLU A 81 -3.67 8.16 11.31
C GLU A 81 -4.20 9.56 11.56
N HIS A 82 -3.34 10.47 12.03
CA HIS A 82 -3.70 11.86 12.25
C HIS A 82 -4.22 12.55 10.98
N LEU A 83 -3.50 12.41 9.86
CA LEU A 83 -3.97 13.00 8.58
C LEU A 83 -5.27 12.37 8.07
N ILE A 84 -5.47 11.05 8.24
CA ILE A 84 -6.74 10.41 7.88
C ILE A 84 -7.88 11.02 8.71
N LEU A 85 -7.71 11.12 10.03
CA LEU A 85 -8.74 11.68 10.91
C LEU A 85 -8.98 13.17 10.60
N ASN A 86 -7.94 13.96 10.32
CA ASN A 86 -8.09 15.34 9.91
C ASN A 86 -8.90 15.47 8.62
N MET A 87 -8.59 14.68 7.60
CA MET A 87 -9.36 14.66 6.35
C MET A 87 -10.83 14.26 6.58
N LEU A 88 -11.10 13.32 7.47
CA LEU A 88 -12.45 12.90 7.80
C LEU A 88 -13.23 13.98 8.58
N SER A 89 -12.57 14.69 9.50
CA SER A 89 -13.19 15.75 10.30
C SER A 89 -13.65 16.96 9.46
N GLU A 90 -13.04 17.17 8.30
CA GLU A 90 -13.42 18.22 7.33
C GLU A 90 -14.60 17.82 6.43
N SER A 91 -14.98 16.52 6.43
CA SER A 91 -16.12 16.05 5.65
C SER A 91 -17.45 16.51 6.26
N LYS A 92 -18.41 16.80 5.38
CA LYS A 92 -19.78 17.11 5.79
C LYS A 92 -20.61 15.86 6.09
N ASP A 93 -20.23 14.74 5.50
CA ASP A 93 -20.94 13.47 5.60
C ASP A 93 -20.14 12.50 6.50
N ASP A 94 -20.84 11.62 7.20
CA ASP A 94 -20.24 10.58 8.05
C ASP A 94 -19.68 9.40 7.24
N THR A 95 -19.65 9.52 5.92
CA THR A 95 -19.08 8.52 5.00
C THR A 95 -18.33 9.21 3.87
N VAL A 96 -17.06 8.81 3.71
CA VAL A 96 -16.20 9.29 2.63
C VAL A 96 -15.82 8.12 1.72
N THR A 97 -16.02 8.32 0.41
CA THR A 97 -15.49 7.39 -0.61
C THR A 97 -14.37 8.08 -1.38
N ILE A 98 -13.19 7.49 -1.36
CA ILE A 98 -11.99 8.08 -1.94
C ILE A 98 -11.21 7.06 -2.77
N ALA A 99 -10.76 7.47 -3.97
CA ALA A 99 -9.90 6.65 -4.80
C ALA A 99 -8.56 6.38 -4.10
N ARG A 100 -8.03 5.16 -4.22
CA ARG A 100 -6.77 4.76 -3.56
C ARG A 100 -5.63 5.73 -3.85
N GLY A 101 -5.45 6.08 -5.11
CA GLY A 101 -4.39 7.01 -5.52
C GLY A 101 -4.54 8.41 -4.92
N GLN A 102 -5.77 8.92 -4.86
CA GLN A 102 -6.07 10.22 -4.24
C GLN A 102 -5.77 10.21 -2.75
N LEU A 103 -6.08 9.11 -2.05
CA LEU A 103 -5.73 8.98 -0.64
C LEU A 103 -4.22 8.98 -0.43
N TYR A 104 -3.44 8.27 -1.28
CA TYR A 104 -1.97 8.31 -1.20
C TYR A 104 -1.42 9.73 -1.36
N LYS A 105 -1.95 10.48 -2.32
CA LYS A 105 -1.56 11.87 -2.57
C LYS A 105 -1.97 12.79 -1.40
N ALA A 106 -3.21 12.69 -0.91
CA ALA A 106 -3.72 13.49 0.20
C ALA A 106 -2.88 13.32 1.48
N LEU A 107 -2.38 12.11 1.72
CA LEU A 107 -1.49 11.77 2.84
C LEU A 107 0.00 12.02 2.54
N SER A 108 0.33 12.67 1.43
CA SER A 108 1.71 12.94 1.02
C SER A 108 2.62 11.71 0.92
N MET A 109 2.03 10.54 0.68
CA MET A 109 2.78 9.29 0.46
C MET A 109 3.36 9.21 -0.95
N CYS A 110 2.81 9.95 -1.89
CA CYS A 110 3.32 10.15 -3.24
C CYS A 110 2.87 11.52 -3.76
N ASN A 111 3.48 11.98 -4.85
CA ASN A 111 3.09 13.21 -5.53
C ASN A 111 2.15 12.96 -6.73
N GLU A 112 1.75 14.01 -7.42
CA GLU A 112 0.85 13.92 -8.60
C GLU A 112 1.49 13.14 -9.76
N ASN A 113 2.82 13.24 -9.93
CA ASN A 113 3.51 12.53 -11.01
C ASN A 113 3.37 11.01 -10.89
N TYR A 114 3.24 10.46 -9.66
CA TYR A 114 3.01 9.04 -9.44
C TYR A 114 1.72 8.56 -10.09
N LEU A 115 0.63 9.30 -9.91
CA LEU A 115 -0.68 8.95 -10.46
C LEU A 115 -0.69 9.09 -11.99
N LEU A 116 -0.21 10.22 -12.51
CA LEU A 116 -0.16 10.50 -13.94
C LEU A 116 0.81 9.57 -14.68
N GLY A 117 1.97 9.31 -14.11
CA GLY A 117 2.99 8.44 -14.70
C GLY A 117 2.53 6.99 -14.80
N ARG A 118 1.78 6.49 -13.80
CA ARG A 118 1.22 5.14 -13.84
C ARG A 118 0.30 4.90 -15.04
N SER A 119 -0.46 5.92 -15.41
CA SER A 119 -1.35 5.86 -16.57
C SER A 119 -0.63 6.06 -17.90
N ASN A 120 0.60 6.59 -17.89
CA ASN A 120 1.36 6.98 -19.08
C ASN A 120 2.84 6.56 -19.01
N ILE A 121 3.09 5.25 -18.72
CA ILE A 121 4.45 4.72 -18.51
C ILE A 121 5.38 4.97 -19.69
N ASN A 122 4.92 4.78 -20.93
CA ASN A 122 5.72 5.03 -22.12
C ASN A 122 6.22 6.48 -22.15
N LYS A 123 5.29 7.43 -21.96
CA LYS A 123 5.60 8.84 -21.97
C LYS A 123 6.45 9.28 -20.78
N LEU A 124 6.22 8.66 -19.62
CA LEU A 124 7.08 8.86 -18.45
C LEU A 124 8.50 8.39 -18.74
N SER A 125 8.66 7.20 -19.33
CA SER A 125 9.97 6.65 -19.73
C SER A 125 10.74 7.60 -20.65
N GLU A 126 10.06 8.18 -21.65
CA GLU A 126 10.66 9.16 -22.57
C GLU A 126 11.10 10.45 -21.86
N ILE A 127 10.30 10.94 -20.88
CA ILE A 127 10.57 12.21 -20.18
C ILE A 127 11.74 12.10 -19.21
N ILE A 128 11.85 10.95 -18.51
CA ILE A 128 12.87 10.77 -17.46
C ILE A 128 14.05 9.90 -17.90
N GLU A 129 14.03 9.40 -19.13
CA GLU A 129 15.07 8.58 -19.76
C GLU A 129 15.40 7.30 -18.97
N ILE A 130 14.37 6.69 -18.36
CA ILE A 130 14.47 5.41 -17.63
C ILE A 130 13.70 4.33 -18.40
N PRO A 131 14.25 3.10 -18.54
CA PRO A 131 13.57 1.99 -19.21
C PRO A 131 12.21 1.68 -18.61
N GLN A 132 11.24 1.35 -19.47
CA GLN A 132 9.89 1.01 -19.02
C GLN A 132 9.87 -0.18 -18.03
N SER A 133 10.75 -1.15 -18.22
CA SER A 133 10.89 -2.31 -17.31
C SER A 133 11.20 -1.89 -15.88
N SER A 134 12.12 -0.93 -15.68
CA SER A 134 12.45 -0.36 -14.37
C SER A 134 11.28 0.42 -13.78
N ILE A 135 10.49 1.10 -14.61
CA ILE A 135 9.29 1.81 -14.17
C ILE A 135 8.19 0.83 -13.75
N TYR A 136 7.98 -0.27 -14.49
CA TYR A 136 7.05 -1.33 -14.10
C TYR A 136 7.45 -1.99 -12.78
N ASP A 137 8.73 -2.32 -12.59
CA ASP A 137 9.24 -2.85 -11.32
C ASP A 137 9.00 -1.86 -10.16
N PHE A 138 9.27 -0.57 -10.39
CA PHE A 138 9.00 0.47 -9.39
C PHE A 138 7.55 0.49 -8.94
N TYR A 139 6.60 0.49 -9.87
CA TYR A 139 5.17 0.51 -9.54
C TYR A 139 4.69 -0.79 -8.90
N ASP A 140 5.16 -1.94 -9.32
CA ASP A 140 4.77 -3.23 -8.74
C ASP A 140 5.10 -3.28 -7.24
N TYR A 141 6.34 -2.98 -6.88
CA TYR A 141 6.77 -2.97 -5.49
C TYR A 141 6.13 -1.87 -4.66
N ASN A 142 6.09 -0.65 -5.18
CA ASN A 142 5.63 0.48 -4.39
C ASN A 142 4.11 0.58 -4.30
N SER A 143 3.35 0.12 -5.28
CA SER A 143 1.87 0.03 -5.19
C SER A 143 1.44 -0.85 -4.01
N SER A 144 2.07 -2.01 -3.87
CA SER A 144 1.79 -2.93 -2.75
C SER A 144 2.19 -2.31 -1.41
N LYS A 145 3.33 -1.61 -1.35
CA LYS A 145 3.81 -0.93 -0.15
C LYS A 145 2.87 0.19 0.29
N LEU A 146 2.45 1.06 -0.63
CA LEU A 146 1.52 2.16 -0.35
C LEU A 146 0.18 1.61 0.14
N LYS A 147 -0.40 0.64 -0.57
CA LYS A 147 -1.65 -0.03 -0.19
C LYS A 147 -1.57 -0.61 1.22
N ASN A 148 -0.56 -1.44 1.48
CA ASN A 148 -0.40 -2.10 2.79
C ASN A 148 -0.21 -1.09 3.93
N THR A 149 0.44 0.04 3.67
CA THR A 149 0.62 1.10 4.66
C THR A 149 -0.71 1.73 5.01
N ILE A 150 -1.54 2.08 4.02
CA ILE A 150 -2.89 2.64 4.25
C ILE A 150 -3.78 1.64 4.99
N GLU A 151 -3.91 0.42 4.46
CA GLU A 151 -4.83 -0.57 5.04
C GLU A 151 -4.46 -0.95 6.48
N ARG A 152 -3.16 -0.94 6.81
CA ARG A 152 -2.70 -1.12 8.20
C ARG A 152 -3.18 0.01 9.11
N ASN A 153 -3.07 1.26 8.65
CA ASN A 153 -3.51 2.42 9.44
C ASN A 153 -5.04 2.49 9.54
N LEU A 154 -5.78 2.21 8.48
CA LEU A 154 -7.24 2.08 8.53
C LEU A 154 -7.66 0.97 9.51
N LYS A 155 -6.95 -0.17 9.52
CA LYS A 155 -7.20 -1.24 10.49
C LYS A 155 -6.91 -0.81 11.93
N ARG A 156 -5.85 -0.01 12.16
CA ARG A 156 -5.55 0.53 13.50
C ARG A 156 -6.66 1.48 13.97
N LEU A 157 -7.11 2.39 13.11
CA LEU A 157 -8.24 3.30 13.43
C LEU A 157 -9.53 2.53 13.70
N ARG A 158 -9.81 1.46 12.95
CA ARG A 158 -10.93 0.57 13.23
C ARG A 158 -10.80 -0.13 14.58
N ASN A 159 -9.60 -0.59 14.94
CA ASN A 159 -9.35 -1.23 16.24
C ASN A 159 -9.53 -0.25 17.41
N LYS A 160 -9.36 1.06 17.16
CA LYS A 160 -9.67 2.14 18.11
C LYS A 160 -11.17 2.51 18.12
N ALA A 161 -11.99 1.84 17.34
CA ALA A 161 -13.43 2.09 17.15
C ALA A 161 -13.75 3.49 16.60
N LEU A 162 -12.81 4.16 15.93
CA LEU A 162 -13.00 5.50 15.36
C LEU A 162 -13.64 5.48 13.98
N ILE A 163 -13.40 4.41 13.20
CA ILE A 163 -13.91 4.26 11.84
C ILE A 163 -14.35 2.82 11.56
N THR A 164 -15.18 2.65 10.54
CA THR A 164 -15.29 1.41 9.77
C THR A 164 -14.84 1.68 8.33
N TRP A 165 -14.33 0.67 7.64
CA TRP A 165 -13.89 0.84 6.25
C TRP A 165 -13.99 -0.45 5.45
N LYS A 166 -14.11 -0.30 4.14
CA LYS A 166 -14.08 -1.42 3.19
C LYS A 166 -13.45 -0.98 1.86
N ASN A 167 -12.88 -1.95 1.14
CA ASN A 167 -12.56 -1.78 -0.27
C ASN A 167 -13.87 -1.82 -1.06
N THR A 168 -14.04 -0.90 -1.98
CA THR A 168 -15.21 -0.79 -2.85
C THR A 168 -14.78 -0.49 -4.27
N THR A 169 -15.67 -0.76 -5.21
CA THR A 169 -15.50 -0.37 -6.61
C THR A 169 -16.39 0.84 -6.88
N THR A 170 -15.80 1.89 -7.46
CA THR A 170 -16.55 3.04 -7.97
C THR A 170 -16.64 2.91 -9.48
N VAL A 171 -17.80 3.17 -10.01
CA VAL A 171 -18.09 3.25 -11.45
C VAL A 171 -18.30 4.70 -11.85
N ALA A 172 -17.79 5.05 -13.03
CA ALA A 172 -18.10 6.30 -13.71
C ALA A 172 -19.15 6.00 -14.77
N VAL A 173 -20.22 6.76 -14.75
CA VAL A 173 -21.33 6.65 -15.70
C VAL A 173 -21.58 8.00 -16.36
N THR A 174 -21.84 8.01 -17.67
CA THR A 174 -22.23 9.22 -18.38
C THR A 174 -23.75 9.36 -18.31
N GLU A 175 -24.21 10.40 -17.62
CA GLU A 175 -25.60 10.81 -17.59
C GLU A 175 -25.85 11.89 -18.63
N VAL A 176 -27.01 11.83 -19.26
CA VAL A 176 -27.49 12.81 -20.25
C VAL A 176 -28.52 13.68 -19.59
N GLU A 177 -28.24 14.97 -19.46
CA GLU A 177 -29.12 15.96 -18.88
C GLU A 177 -29.61 16.95 -19.97
N ILE A 178 -30.83 17.45 -19.85
CA ILE A 178 -31.29 18.54 -20.69
C ILE A 178 -30.52 19.82 -20.33
N GLU A 179 -30.07 20.55 -21.33
CA GLU A 179 -29.42 21.84 -21.13
C GLU A 179 -30.50 22.94 -20.95
N TYR A 180 -30.44 23.67 -19.82
CA TYR A 180 -31.36 24.73 -19.47
C TYR A 180 -30.67 26.10 -19.55
N ASN A 181 -31.46 27.15 -19.95
CA ASN A 181 -31.00 28.52 -19.90
C ASN A 181 -31.08 29.09 -18.45
N GLU A 182 -30.67 30.36 -18.27
CA GLU A 182 -30.69 31.03 -16.96
C GLU A 182 -32.12 31.17 -16.38
N LEU A 183 -33.17 31.05 -17.21
CA LEU A 183 -34.58 31.12 -16.81
C LEU A 183 -35.15 29.72 -16.51
N GLY A 184 -34.35 28.65 -16.61
CA GLY A 184 -34.83 27.29 -16.39
C GLY A 184 -35.58 26.66 -17.54
N GLU A 185 -35.51 27.23 -18.75
CA GLU A 185 -36.14 26.69 -19.95
C GLU A 185 -35.18 25.82 -20.75
N PRO A 186 -35.65 24.70 -21.37
CA PRO A 186 -34.80 23.87 -22.23
C PRO A 186 -34.21 24.66 -23.39
N ILE A 187 -32.91 24.50 -23.63
CA ILE A 187 -32.24 25.11 -24.79
C ILE A 187 -32.46 24.22 -26.00
N PHE A 188 -32.84 24.82 -27.10
CA PHE A 188 -33.02 24.14 -28.39
C PHE A 188 -31.85 24.42 -29.34
N ASP A 189 -31.44 23.41 -30.09
CA ASP A 189 -30.50 23.59 -31.17
C ASP A 189 -31.11 24.49 -32.27
N LYS A 190 -30.34 25.48 -32.68
CA LYS A 190 -30.81 26.48 -33.64
C LYS A 190 -31.14 25.92 -35.05
N LYS A 191 -30.45 24.83 -35.44
CA LYS A 191 -30.61 24.22 -36.76
C LYS A 191 -31.66 23.11 -36.78
N THR A 192 -31.60 22.20 -35.78
CA THR A 192 -32.46 21.01 -35.74
C THR A 192 -33.73 21.22 -34.97
N LYS A 193 -33.87 22.34 -34.22
CA LYS A 193 -34.97 22.60 -33.26
C LYS A 193 -35.21 21.50 -32.23
N SER A 194 -34.26 20.60 -32.06
CA SER A 194 -34.25 19.56 -31.00
C SER A 194 -33.75 20.12 -29.69
N ILE A 195 -34.17 19.53 -28.57
CA ILE A 195 -33.64 19.86 -27.24
C ILE A 195 -32.12 19.54 -27.20
N ARG A 196 -31.35 20.47 -26.66
CA ARG A 196 -29.93 20.26 -26.44
C ARG A 196 -29.72 19.47 -25.17
N TYR A 197 -28.81 18.51 -25.24
CA TYR A 197 -28.39 17.68 -24.10
C TYR A 197 -26.92 17.94 -23.80
N LYS A 198 -26.60 18.00 -22.54
CA LYS A 198 -25.24 17.97 -22.05
C LYS A 198 -24.96 16.61 -21.40
N THR A 199 -23.76 16.13 -21.53
CA THR A 199 -23.30 14.92 -20.86
C THR A 199 -22.51 15.28 -19.61
N LYS A 200 -22.72 14.55 -18.52
CA LYS A 200 -22.03 14.71 -17.25
C LYS A 200 -21.55 13.34 -16.78
N THR A 201 -20.29 13.23 -16.44
CA THR A 201 -19.77 12.00 -15.80
C THR A 201 -20.07 12.05 -14.31
N VAL A 202 -20.78 11.04 -13.83
CA VAL A 202 -21.11 10.85 -12.41
C VAL A 202 -20.37 9.65 -11.86
N HIS A 203 -19.78 9.81 -10.69
CA HIS A 203 -19.06 8.75 -9.98
C HIS A 203 -19.93 8.25 -8.82
N ARG A 204 -20.18 6.96 -8.79
CA ARG A 204 -20.93 6.31 -7.72
C ARG A 204 -20.37 4.94 -7.36
N LEU A 205 -20.71 4.43 -6.21
CA LEU A 205 -20.39 3.05 -5.86
C LEU A 205 -21.07 2.08 -6.82
N ALA A 206 -20.33 1.08 -7.25
CA ALA A 206 -20.90 -0.05 -7.97
C ALA A 206 -21.89 -0.81 -7.08
N ASP A 207 -23.01 -1.20 -7.63
CA ASP A 207 -23.90 -2.13 -6.95
C ASP A 207 -23.39 -3.57 -7.01
N LYS A 208 -24.02 -4.49 -6.29
CA LYS A 208 -23.61 -5.89 -6.23
C LYS A 208 -23.69 -6.62 -7.58
N PHE A 209 -24.57 -6.21 -8.45
CA PHE A 209 -24.70 -6.79 -9.80
C PHE A 209 -23.55 -6.29 -10.67
N GLU A 210 -23.27 -5.00 -10.65
CA GLU A 210 -22.16 -4.37 -11.37
C GLU A 210 -20.81 -4.92 -10.93
N GLU A 211 -20.58 -5.08 -9.60
CA GLU A 211 -19.35 -5.72 -9.09
C GLU A 211 -19.16 -7.13 -9.63
N LYS A 212 -20.22 -7.95 -9.64
CA LYS A 212 -20.17 -9.31 -10.21
C LYS A 212 -19.89 -9.30 -11.71
N LEU A 213 -20.47 -8.34 -12.41
CA LEU A 213 -20.32 -8.22 -13.86
C LEU A 213 -18.89 -7.79 -14.21
N ILE A 214 -18.33 -6.83 -13.48
CA ILE A 214 -16.94 -6.41 -13.60
C ILE A 214 -16.00 -7.60 -13.39
N LEU A 215 -16.16 -8.34 -12.28
CA LEU A 215 -15.35 -9.52 -11.99
C LEU A 215 -15.45 -10.60 -13.08
N LYS A 216 -16.65 -10.81 -13.61
CA LYS A 216 -16.87 -11.76 -14.72
C LYS A 216 -16.06 -11.36 -15.95
N TYR A 217 -16.16 -10.09 -16.36
CA TYR A 217 -15.45 -9.63 -17.56
C TYR A 217 -13.94 -9.48 -17.35
N GLU A 218 -13.48 -9.11 -16.15
CA GLU A 218 -12.05 -9.18 -15.83
C GLU A 218 -11.51 -10.62 -16.02
N LYS A 219 -12.23 -11.61 -15.53
CA LYS A 219 -11.85 -13.03 -15.69
C LYS A 219 -11.84 -13.46 -17.16
N GLU A 220 -12.89 -13.13 -17.91
CA GLU A 220 -12.96 -13.45 -19.35
C GLU A 220 -11.80 -12.82 -20.13
N VAL A 221 -11.49 -11.55 -19.88
CA VAL A 221 -10.38 -10.86 -20.56
C VAL A 221 -9.03 -11.43 -20.16
N LEU A 222 -8.83 -11.87 -18.91
CA LEU A 222 -7.62 -12.57 -18.49
C LEU A 222 -7.45 -13.90 -19.27
N GLU A 223 -8.53 -14.66 -19.41
CA GLU A 223 -8.55 -15.90 -20.20
C GLU A 223 -8.25 -15.63 -21.68
N GLU A 224 -8.86 -14.61 -22.29
CA GLU A 224 -8.59 -14.21 -23.69
C GLU A 224 -7.14 -13.75 -23.91
N MET A 225 -6.51 -13.17 -22.90
CA MET A 225 -5.11 -12.73 -22.94
C MET A 225 -4.10 -13.84 -22.61
N ASP A 226 -4.56 -15.02 -22.21
CA ASP A 226 -3.74 -16.13 -21.69
C ASP A 226 -2.85 -15.68 -20.51
N VAL A 227 -3.46 -14.97 -19.54
CA VAL A 227 -2.77 -14.40 -18.37
C VAL A 227 -3.51 -14.78 -17.09
N ASP A 228 -2.79 -15.30 -16.11
CA ASP A 228 -3.38 -15.84 -14.88
C ASP A 228 -3.85 -14.76 -13.89
N THR A 229 -3.25 -13.57 -13.92
CA THR A 229 -3.49 -12.54 -12.89
C THR A 229 -3.44 -11.11 -13.44
N ILE A 230 -4.24 -10.25 -12.83
CA ILE A 230 -4.23 -8.79 -13.11
C ILE A 230 -2.82 -8.18 -12.90
N GLN A 231 -2.06 -8.65 -11.91
CA GLN A 231 -0.69 -8.20 -11.68
C GLN A 231 0.21 -8.51 -12.89
N LYS A 232 0.10 -9.71 -13.47
CA LYS A 232 0.88 -10.11 -14.64
C LYS A 232 0.52 -9.26 -15.86
N VAL A 233 -0.77 -8.90 -16.04
CA VAL A 233 -1.20 -7.95 -17.09
C VAL A 233 -0.46 -6.62 -16.98
N PHE A 234 -0.32 -6.08 -15.76
CA PHE A 234 0.40 -4.84 -15.53
C PHE A 234 1.89 -5.00 -15.87
N LEU A 235 2.55 -6.05 -15.39
CA LEU A 235 3.99 -6.29 -15.60
C LEU A 235 4.35 -6.45 -17.08
N ILE A 236 3.47 -7.06 -17.90
CA ILE A 236 3.68 -7.19 -19.36
C ILE A 236 3.26 -5.93 -20.15
N GLY A 237 2.94 -4.83 -19.47
CA GLY A 237 2.62 -3.55 -20.10
C GLY A 237 1.25 -3.48 -20.80
N LYS A 238 0.37 -4.45 -20.57
CA LYS A 238 -0.94 -4.53 -21.26
C LYS A 238 -2.11 -4.00 -20.44
N TRP A 239 -1.86 -3.26 -19.37
CA TRP A 239 -2.89 -2.75 -18.46
C TRP A 239 -3.98 -1.92 -19.15
N LYS A 240 -3.59 -0.97 -20.01
CA LYS A 240 -4.55 -0.13 -20.76
C LYS A 240 -5.44 -0.98 -21.69
N TYR A 241 -4.85 -1.95 -22.36
CA TYR A 241 -5.58 -2.87 -23.22
C TYR A 241 -6.59 -3.69 -22.42
N PHE A 242 -6.16 -4.30 -21.33
CA PHE A 242 -7.02 -5.07 -20.43
C PHE A 242 -8.23 -4.24 -19.96
N LYS A 243 -8.00 -3.05 -19.41
CA LYS A 243 -9.07 -2.18 -18.93
C LYS A 243 -10.05 -1.84 -20.04
N LYS A 244 -9.55 -1.47 -21.23
CA LYS A 244 -10.38 -1.15 -22.38
C LYS A 244 -11.25 -2.33 -22.84
N GLN A 245 -10.71 -3.56 -22.82
CA GLN A 245 -11.50 -4.75 -23.20
C GLN A 245 -12.62 -5.02 -22.19
N VAL A 246 -12.34 -4.91 -20.89
CA VAL A 246 -13.37 -5.05 -19.85
C VAL A 246 -14.45 -3.97 -20.00
N GLU A 247 -14.07 -2.71 -20.22
CA GLU A 247 -14.99 -1.59 -20.45
C GLU A 247 -15.86 -1.79 -21.69
N ASN A 248 -15.30 -2.31 -22.79
CA ASN A 248 -16.05 -2.65 -23.99
C ASN A 248 -17.10 -3.72 -23.71
N LYS A 249 -16.74 -4.81 -23.01
CA LYS A 249 -17.67 -5.88 -22.62
C LYS A 249 -18.80 -5.36 -21.71
N LEU A 250 -18.49 -4.44 -20.80
CA LEU A 250 -19.51 -3.77 -19.98
C LEU A 250 -20.50 -2.99 -20.84
N ARG A 251 -20.04 -2.21 -21.82
CA ARG A 251 -20.89 -1.44 -22.74
C ARG A 251 -21.74 -2.33 -23.64
N GLU A 252 -21.19 -3.41 -24.18
CA GLU A 252 -21.90 -4.38 -25.03
C GLU A 252 -23.06 -5.06 -24.30
N ASN A 253 -23.00 -5.14 -22.98
CA ASN A 253 -24.06 -5.66 -22.12
C ASN A 253 -25.01 -4.59 -21.55
N ASN A 254 -25.13 -3.46 -22.27
CA ASN A 254 -26.04 -2.36 -21.94
C ASN A 254 -25.85 -1.75 -20.55
N THR A 255 -24.64 -1.77 -20.02
CA THR A 255 -24.33 -0.97 -18.84
C THR A 255 -23.93 0.44 -19.24
N ASN A 256 -24.31 1.43 -18.43
CA ASN A 256 -23.90 2.82 -18.62
C ASN A 256 -22.52 3.10 -18.02
N ILE A 257 -21.73 2.05 -17.74
CA ILE A 257 -20.41 2.17 -17.11
C ILE A 257 -19.39 2.54 -18.17
N ASP A 258 -18.79 3.72 -18.02
CA ASP A 258 -17.69 4.17 -18.88
C ASP A 258 -16.36 3.58 -18.45
N TYR A 259 -16.09 3.61 -17.15
CA TYR A 259 -14.92 3.00 -16.51
C TYR A 259 -15.15 2.75 -15.03
N TYR A 260 -14.26 2.00 -14.40
CA TYR A 260 -14.34 1.66 -12.98
C TYR A 260 -12.95 1.68 -12.33
N TYR A 261 -12.92 1.90 -11.01
CA TYR A 261 -11.69 1.94 -10.22
C TYR A 261 -11.91 1.61 -8.75
N ASP A 262 -10.82 1.23 -8.09
CA ASP A 262 -10.84 0.88 -6.67
C ASP A 262 -10.89 2.11 -5.77
N THR A 263 -11.74 2.04 -4.76
CA THR A 263 -11.90 3.07 -3.73
C THR A 263 -11.87 2.47 -2.32
N TYR A 264 -11.66 3.32 -1.34
CA TYR A 264 -11.96 3.04 0.06
C TYR A 264 -13.23 3.79 0.44
N THR A 265 -14.21 3.08 1.01
CA THR A 265 -15.35 3.70 1.69
C THR A 265 -15.10 3.63 3.19
N ILE A 266 -15.06 4.80 3.83
CA ILE A 266 -14.75 4.98 5.25
C ILE A 266 -15.97 5.63 5.90
N THR A 267 -16.54 4.99 6.92
CA THR A 267 -17.67 5.51 7.71
C THR A 267 -17.18 5.78 9.13
N PHE A 268 -17.58 6.89 9.71
CA PHE A 268 -17.08 7.38 11.01
C PHE A 268 -18.16 8.23 11.69
N ASN A 269 -17.95 8.54 12.97
CA ASN A 269 -18.69 9.57 13.66
C ASN A 269 -17.85 10.85 13.72
N ASN A 270 -18.36 11.95 13.17
CA ASN A 270 -17.59 13.20 13.04
C ASN A 270 -17.25 13.83 14.43
N GLU A 271 -18.14 13.70 15.41
CA GLU A 271 -17.91 14.20 16.76
C GLU A 271 -16.78 13.42 17.46
N ASP A 272 -16.81 12.09 17.37
CA ASP A 272 -15.78 11.22 17.94
C ASP A 272 -14.41 11.48 17.32
N VAL A 273 -14.36 11.66 15.98
CA VAL A 273 -13.13 11.98 15.26
C VAL A 273 -12.56 13.32 15.72
N LYS A 274 -13.38 14.38 15.82
CA LYS A 274 -12.95 15.71 16.29
C LYS A 274 -12.44 15.65 17.73
N LEU A 275 -13.16 14.99 18.62
CA LEU A 275 -12.77 14.82 20.02
C LEU A 275 -11.44 14.04 20.14
N HIS A 276 -11.21 13.07 19.26
CA HIS A 276 -9.94 12.34 19.25
C HIS A 276 -8.78 13.19 18.74
N LEU A 277 -9.01 14.03 17.72
CA LEU A 277 -8.00 14.97 17.19
C LEU A 277 -7.59 16.01 18.22
N GLU A 278 -8.52 16.58 18.96
CA GLU A 278 -8.26 17.53 20.04
C GLU A 278 -7.32 16.95 21.12
N LYS A 279 -7.46 15.66 21.42
CA LYS A 279 -6.58 14.96 22.38
C LYS A 279 -5.17 14.72 21.87
N LEU A 280 -4.96 14.75 20.55
CA LEU A 280 -3.64 14.52 19.95
C LEU A 280 -2.76 15.76 19.95
N ASP A 281 -3.33 16.95 20.16
CA ASP A 281 -2.66 18.28 20.26
C ASP A 281 -1.56 18.51 19.20
N ARG A 282 -1.85 18.10 17.96
CA ARG A 282 -0.94 18.20 16.81
C ARG A 282 -1.54 19.12 15.75
N ASN A 283 -1.07 20.34 15.68
CA ASN A 283 -1.67 21.37 14.82
C ASN A 283 -0.91 21.62 13.51
N ASP A 284 0.31 21.14 13.35
CA ASP A 284 1.09 21.37 12.12
C ASP A 284 0.91 20.25 11.10
N ILE A 285 -0.16 20.35 10.33
CA ILE A 285 -0.50 19.42 9.24
C ILE A 285 0.60 19.38 8.17
N GLN A 286 1.25 20.53 7.88
CA GLN A 286 2.26 20.58 6.84
C GLN A 286 3.54 19.86 7.26
N ASP A 287 3.95 19.97 8.50
CA ASP A 287 5.11 19.24 9.03
C ASP A 287 4.85 17.74 9.07
N ILE A 288 3.65 17.32 9.46
CA ILE A 288 3.24 15.92 9.41
C ILE A 288 3.33 15.38 7.97
N LYS A 289 2.81 16.12 6.98
CA LYS A 289 2.90 15.76 5.55
C LYS A 289 4.34 15.65 5.08
N ASN A 290 5.20 16.58 5.48
CA ASN A 290 6.62 16.58 5.16
C ASN A 290 7.34 15.36 5.76
N ASN A 291 7.03 15.02 7.02
CA ASN A 291 7.59 13.86 7.71
C ASN A 291 7.17 12.54 7.03
N ILE A 292 5.89 12.39 6.69
CA ILE A 292 5.41 11.20 5.96
C ILE A 292 6.14 11.06 4.63
N ASN A 293 6.24 12.16 3.86
CA ASN A 293 6.89 12.13 2.56
C ASN A 293 8.37 11.77 2.66
N HIS A 294 9.10 12.41 3.58
CA HIS A 294 10.51 12.10 3.83
C HIS A 294 10.70 10.62 4.20
N ASN A 295 9.95 10.14 5.16
CA ASN A 295 10.04 8.74 5.61
C ASN A 295 9.65 7.74 4.50
N MET A 296 8.69 8.10 3.64
CA MET A 296 8.31 7.25 2.50
C MET A 296 9.46 7.15 1.50
N VAL A 297 10.08 8.29 1.12
CA VAL A 297 11.26 8.32 0.24
C VAL A 297 12.37 7.44 0.79
N GLU A 298 12.77 7.64 2.06
CA GLU A 298 13.83 6.86 2.71
C GLU A 298 13.50 5.37 2.81
N SER A 299 12.24 5.05 3.10
CA SER A 299 11.78 3.66 3.20
C SER A 299 11.79 2.95 1.84
N ILE A 300 11.50 3.66 0.75
CA ILE A 300 11.58 3.11 -0.62
C ILE A 300 13.05 2.90 -1.00
N LYS A 301 13.93 3.89 -0.80
CA LYS A 301 15.36 3.76 -1.07
C LYS A 301 15.99 2.57 -0.34
N LYS A 302 15.76 2.44 0.96
CA LYS A 302 16.23 1.27 1.76
C LYS A 302 15.70 -0.06 1.23
N SER A 303 14.44 -0.08 0.80
CA SER A 303 13.82 -1.28 0.22
C SER A 303 14.44 -1.64 -1.13
N THR A 304 14.76 -0.65 -1.96
CA THR A 304 15.44 -0.81 -3.25
C THR A 304 16.81 -1.43 -3.07
N MET A 305 17.66 -0.88 -2.19
CA MET A 305 18.99 -1.42 -1.90
C MET A 305 18.91 -2.89 -1.45
N ARG A 306 17.99 -3.21 -0.53
CA ARG A 306 17.79 -4.60 -0.06
C ARG A 306 17.38 -5.56 -1.18
N ARG A 307 16.57 -5.11 -2.12
CA ARG A 307 16.15 -5.93 -3.27
C ARG A 307 17.34 -6.19 -4.20
N HIS A 308 18.11 -5.16 -4.50
CA HIS A 308 19.30 -5.25 -5.30
C HIS A 308 20.33 -6.20 -4.67
N ASP A 309 20.69 -5.98 -3.39
CA ASP A 309 21.62 -6.85 -2.65
C ASP A 309 21.17 -8.31 -2.64
N LYS A 310 19.86 -8.53 -2.49
CA LYS A 310 19.28 -9.87 -2.51
C LYS A 310 19.39 -10.49 -3.89
N ALA A 311 19.09 -9.75 -4.95
CA ALA A 311 19.19 -10.22 -6.32
C ALA A 311 20.62 -10.63 -6.66
N ILE A 312 21.60 -9.77 -6.38
CA ILE A 312 23.04 -10.07 -6.59
C ILE A 312 23.48 -11.34 -5.84
N LYS A 313 23.04 -11.53 -4.60
CA LYS A 313 23.37 -12.73 -3.81
C LYS A 313 22.74 -14.01 -4.36
N GLU A 314 21.52 -13.92 -4.89
CA GLU A 314 20.79 -15.09 -5.36
C GLU A 314 21.12 -15.47 -6.81
N CYS A 315 21.67 -14.56 -7.62
CA CYS A 315 22.11 -14.82 -8.99
C CYS A 315 23.36 -15.66 -9.09
N GLY A 316 24.26 -15.56 -8.11
CA GLY A 316 25.45 -16.42 -8.00
C GLY A 316 25.16 -17.88 -7.60
N LEU A 317 23.91 -18.22 -7.30
CA LEU A 317 23.48 -19.57 -6.94
C LEU A 317 22.88 -20.24 -8.19
N GLU A 318 23.64 -21.01 -8.93
CA GLU A 318 23.35 -21.67 -10.22
C GLU A 318 22.07 -22.55 -10.27
N GLN A 319 21.23 -22.57 -9.26
CA GLN A 319 20.22 -23.62 -9.10
C GLN A 319 18.75 -23.24 -9.35
N ASN A 320 18.42 -22.04 -9.86
CA ASN A 320 17.00 -21.74 -10.06
C ASN A 320 16.72 -20.78 -11.23
N ILE A 321 16.54 -21.36 -12.42
CA ILE A 321 16.13 -20.65 -13.65
C ILE A 321 14.88 -19.77 -13.40
N TYR A 322 13.90 -20.23 -12.63
CA TYR A 322 12.71 -19.45 -12.26
C TYR A 322 12.99 -18.24 -11.34
N LYS A 323 14.10 -18.26 -10.58
CA LYS A 323 14.50 -17.12 -9.77
C LYS A 323 15.21 -16.05 -10.59
N GLN A 324 15.92 -16.42 -11.64
CA GLN A 324 16.62 -15.47 -12.52
C GLN A 324 15.65 -14.53 -13.22
N GLU A 325 14.55 -15.00 -13.80
CA GLU A 325 13.53 -14.13 -14.41
C GLU A 325 12.94 -13.12 -13.43
N LYS A 326 12.73 -13.53 -12.18
CA LYS A 326 12.16 -12.68 -11.13
C LYS A 326 13.07 -11.52 -10.72
N PHE A 327 14.38 -11.70 -10.81
CA PHE A 327 15.37 -10.71 -10.36
C PHE A 327 16.04 -9.94 -11.50
N PHE A 328 15.66 -10.22 -12.74
CA PHE A 328 16.32 -9.66 -13.93
C PHE A 328 16.48 -8.12 -13.90
N GLU A 329 15.46 -7.37 -13.50
CA GLU A 329 15.58 -5.91 -13.38
C GLU A 329 16.45 -5.50 -12.18
N GLN A 330 16.35 -6.22 -11.07
CA GLN A 330 16.99 -5.86 -9.79
C GLN A 330 18.50 -6.13 -9.77
N GLU A 331 19.00 -6.96 -10.69
CA GLU A 331 20.43 -7.27 -10.86
C GLU A 331 21.20 -6.22 -11.65
N LYS A 332 20.52 -5.37 -12.40
CA LYS A 332 21.15 -4.36 -13.24
C LYS A 332 22.02 -3.42 -12.42
N ILE A 333 23.18 -3.06 -12.97
CA ILE A 333 24.15 -2.15 -12.31
C ILE A 333 23.48 -0.80 -11.98
N ASP A 334 22.66 -0.29 -12.88
CA ASP A 334 21.99 1.01 -12.75
C ASP A 334 20.67 0.94 -11.96
N TYR A 335 20.24 -0.25 -11.53
CA TYR A 335 18.96 -0.44 -10.86
C TYR A 335 18.72 0.51 -9.69
N VAL A 336 19.69 0.64 -8.78
CA VAL A 336 19.55 1.50 -7.60
C VAL A 336 19.42 2.97 -8.01
N ILE A 337 20.21 3.41 -8.99
CA ILE A 337 20.20 4.80 -9.49
C ILE A 337 18.86 5.12 -10.14
N GLU A 338 18.38 4.25 -11.05
CA GLU A 338 17.08 4.41 -11.71
C GLU A 338 15.91 4.45 -10.72
N GLN A 339 15.93 3.56 -9.73
CA GLN A 339 14.88 3.50 -8.70
C GLN A 339 14.93 4.71 -7.74
N GLU A 340 16.11 5.26 -7.47
CA GLU A 340 16.24 6.51 -6.71
C GLU A 340 15.71 7.69 -7.50
N GLN A 341 16.03 7.80 -8.79
CA GLN A 341 15.50 8.84 -9.68
C GLN A 341 13.97 8.75 -9.74
N LEU A 342 13.40 7.55 -9.92
CA LEU A 342 11.96 7.31 -9.87
C LEU A 342 11.35 7.71 -8.52
N THR A 343 12.01 7.38 -7.42
CA THR A 343 11.56 7.76 -6.07
C THR A 343 11.52 9.29 -5.91
N MET A 344 12.56 9.97 -6.35
CA MET A 344 12.60 11.43 -6.28
C MET A 344 11.56 12.08 -7.20
N THR A 345 11.29 11.51 -8.36
CA THR A 345 10.34 12.05 -9.35
C THR A 345 8.88 11.79 -8.97
N LEU A 346 8.58 10.60 -8.45
CA LEU A 346 7.19 10.13 -8.28
C LEU A 346 6.69 10.15 -6.83
N ILE A 347 7.59 10.11 -5.86
CA ILE A 347 7.24 10.07 -4.44
C ILE A 347 7.52 11.40 -3.74
N SER A 348 8.68 12.00 -3.99
CA SER A 348 9.07 13.24 -3.30
C SER A 348 8.15 14.41 -3.64
N ASN A 349 7.63 15.09 -2.63
CA ASN A 349 6.84 16.31 -2.80
C ASN A 349 7.67 17.50 -3.33
N LYS A 350 8.99 17.38 -3.33
CA LYS A 350 9.91 18.40 -3.90
C LYS A 350 10.11 18.26 -5.40
N ALA A 351 9.56 17.20 -6.02
CA ALA A 351 9.68 16.98 -7.46
C ALA A 351 8.92 18.04 -8.27
N PRO A 352 9.45 18.50 -9.39
CA PRO A 352 8.72 19.37 -10.30
C PRO A 352 7.52 18.61 -10.90
N SER A 353 6.41 19.32 -11.12
CA SER A 353 5.23 18.72 -11.75
C SER A 353 5.51 18.35 -13.21
N LEU A 354 5.22 17.12 -13.57
CA LEU A 354 5.28 16.63 -14.95
C LEU A 354 3.89 16.64 -15.64
N LYS A 355 2.88 17.23 -15.00
CA LYS A 355 1.50 17.23 -15.48
C LYS A 355 1.38 17.67 -16.94
N ASN A 356 1.92 18.82 -17.30
CA ASN A 356 1.86 19.36 -18.67
C ASN A 356 2.59 18.51 -19.70
N LYS A 357 3.57 17.72 -19.27
CA LYS A 357 4.32 16.80 -20.12
C LYS A 357 3.64 15.43 -20.27
N LEU A 358 2.96 14.96 -19.22
CA LEU A 358 2.30 13.64 -19.17
C LEU A 358 0.90 13.66 -19.78
N ILE A 359 0.16 14.75 -19.64
CA ILE A 359 -1.20 14.90 -20.19
C ILE A 359 -1.08 15.51 -21.60
N ASN A 360 -1.73 14.90 -22.59
CA ASN A 360 -1.86 15.51 -23.90
C ASN A 360 -2.86 16.67 -23.84
N ARG A 361 -2.64 17.75 -24.61
CA ARG A 361 -3.58 18.88 -24.69
C ARG A 361 -5.01 18.47 -25.10
N TYR A 362 -5.19 17.32 -25.75
CA TYR A 362 -6.50 16.76 -26.10
C TYR A 362 -7.24 16.08 -24.93
N ASP A 363 -6.52 15.69 -23.88
CA ASP A 363 -7.11 15.06 -22.68
C ASP A 363 -7.58 16.10 -21.63
N LEU A 364 -7.20 17.37 -21.79
CA LEU A 364 -7.57 18.47 -20.88
C LEU A 364 -9.06 18.85 -20.95
N ASN A 365 -9.77 18.43 -21.99
CA ASN A 365 -11.22 18.69 -22.16
C ASN A 365 -12.10 17.56 -21.59
N LYS A 366 -11.52 16.50 -21.09
CA LYS A 366 -12.22 15.54 -20.24
C LYS A 366 -11.84 15.87 -18.82
N ASP A 367 -12.78 16.40 -18.05
CA ASP A 367 -12.60 16.60 -16.61
C ASP A 367 -12.10 15.29 -16.00
N ILE A 368 -10.77 15.16 -15.87
CA ILE A 368 -10.14 14.10 -15.13
C ILE A 368 -10.28 14.48 -13.66
N THR A 369 -11.48 14.31 -13.14
CA THR A 369 -11.68 14.15 -11.71
C THR A 369 -11.21 12.74 -11.38
N ILE A 370 -9.90 12.62 -11.20
CA ILE A 370 -9.24 11.38 -10.76
C ILE A 370 -9.33 11.30 -9.25
#